data_1bc176c957b08747965e7980d131ceb5
#
_entry.id   1bc176c957b08747965e7980d131ceb5
#
_cell.length_a   1.000
_cell.length_b   1.000
_cell.length_c   1.000
_cell.angle_alpha   90.00
_cell.angle_beta   90.00
_cell.angle_gamma   90.00
#
_symmetry.space_group_name_H-M   'P 1'
#
loop_
_entity.id
_entity.type
_entity.pdbx_description
1 polymer ?
#
loop_
_entity_poly.entity_id
_entity_poly.type
_entity_poly.pdbx_seq_one_letter_code
_entity_poly.pdbx_strand_id
1 'polypeptide(L)'
;MLFNSYFFILIFLPLLNCGYFLLLKKERGKAALAFLILMSFWFYAAYAVVYAVFLAVQVLLVYGCSRLYDTAFFAEKKRRRFLQLSADLLLLGSLGVCKYLPEVGEKLAGRQDLFAKILLPAGLSYFTLRQLAFLIDRYQEKENHPPFLPYLAFVIYFPTLIQGPLTLSNEMLPQFGALYRNESGRVKPDIAGGFVLFTFGFAKKMLLADHFALAVNFGFSSAPYLDLLTTLAVLISYAFQLYFDFSGYTDMALGISMMLGIQIPINFSRPFQAENIRDFWKRWHMTLMRFFTRYVYIPLGGSRRGGLRTALNILAVFLVSAIWHGSSLCYLLWGGINGIFVVLSHGMEKRRRNQKKEAAGEAQETVEGARKRAGIAGMVGRIQTFLLFLLTLIFFRAENLTQVGQLFSSLFRITFPGFFLRMVQTLDFPENYLFKQIAVRLLPQSGQNLVYLATFFLLMIVAFCLVLAKKDAYETVSSLPEAKWRSLPFALWVGVLFVYSLCSLTGVSTFLYFKF
;
A
#
# COMPACT_ATOMS: atom_id res chain seq x y z
N MET A 1 -11.20 12.11 -6.99
CA MET A 1 -11.86 12.19 -5.64
C MET A 1 -11.03 11.36 -4.65
N LEU A 2 -10.89 11.78 -3.39
CA LEU A 2 -10.15 11.05 -2.35
C LEU A 2 -11.09 10.41 -1.35
N PHE A 3 -10.73 9.26 -0.78
CA PHE A 3 -11.53 8.60 0.28
C PHE A 3 -11.61 9.44 1.55
N ASN A 4 -10.57 10.21 1.85
CA ASN A 4 -10.52 11.17 2.95
C ASN A 4 -10.99 12.57 2.51
N SER A 5 -12.17 12.68 1.94
CA SER A 5 -12.81 13.96 1.61
C SER A 5 -14.27 13.97 2.05
N TYR A 6 -14.75 15.12 2.51
CA TYR A 6 -16.16 15.30 2.91
C TYR A 6 -17.13 14.86 1.82
N PHE A 7 -16.86 15.25 0.56
CA PHE A 7 -17.71 14.88 -0.56
C PHE A 7 -17.81 13.37 -0.76
N PHE A 8 -16.67 12.66 -0.64
CA PHE A 8 -16.66 11.20 -0.75
C PHE A 8 -17.46 10.56 0.39
N ILE A 9 -17.19 10.96 1.63
CA ILE A 9 -17.75 10.33 2.83
C ILE A 9 -19.25 10.62 2.97
N LEU A 10 -19.66 11.89 2.77
CA LEU A 10 -21.01 12.33 3.08
C LEU A 10 -21.99 12.25 1.90
N ILE A 11 -21.48 12.21 0.66
CA ILE A 11 -22.32 12.21 -0.54
C ILE A 11 -22.09 10.97 -1.39
N PHE A 12 -20.87 10.76 -1.85
CA PHE A 12 -20.57 9.68 -2.81
C PHE A 12 -20.81 8.29 -2.22
N LEU A 13 -20.27 8.00 -1.04
CA LEU A 13 -20.36 6.68 -0.41
C LEU A 13 -21.81 6.32 0.00
N PRO A 14 -22.61 7.20 0.62
CA PRO A 14 -24.03 6.95 0.85
C PRO A 14 -24.82 6.74 -0.45
N LEU A 15 -24.62 7.58 -1.46
CA LEU A 15 -25.31 7.45 -2.74
C LEU A 15 -24.97 6.12 -3.43
N LEU A 16 -23.70 5.74 -3.43
CA LEU A 16 -23.25 4.45 -3.94
C LEU A 16 -23.95 3.29 -3.23
N ASN A 17 -23.90 3.26 -1.90
CA ASN A 17 -24.51 2.18 -1.13
C ASN A 17 -26.02 2.12 -1.34
N CYS A 18 -26.74 3.23 -1.21
CA CYS A 18 -28.17 3.27 -1.43
C CYS A 18 -28.59 2.79 -2.83
N GLY A 19 -27.96 3.32 -3.88
CA GLY A 19 -28.27 2.93 -5.26
C GLY A 19 -27.96 1.47 -5.55
N TYR A 20 -26.79 1.00 -5.09
CA TYR A 20 -26.36 -0.38 -5.29
C TYR A 20 -27.28 -1.39 -4.57
N PHE A 21 -27.64 -1.12 -3.29
CA PHE A 21 -28.55 -1.99 -2.53
C PHE A 21 -29.97 -2.01 -3.05
N LEU A 22 -30.48 -0.86 -3.48
CA LEU A 22 -31.81 -0.80 -4.09
C LEU A 22 -31.91 -1.69 -5.34
N LEU A 23 -30.84 -1.72 -6.13
CA LEU A 23 -30.76 -2.57 -7.34
C LEU A 23 -30.58 -4.05 -6.99
N LEU A 24 -29.75 -4.39 -6.00
CA LEU A 24 -29.59 -5.76 -5.52
C LEU A 24 -30.88 -6.32 -4.90
N LYS A 25 -31.57 -5.52 -4.09
CA LYS A 25 -32.86 -5.92 -3.47
C LYS A 25 -33.94 -6.22 -4.51
N LYS A 26 -33.87 -5.57 -5.67
CA LYS A 26 -34.76 -5.83 -6.82
C LYS A 26 -34.25 -6.95 -7.73
N GLU A 27 -33.25 -7.73 -7.30
CA GLU A 27 -32.62 -8.81 -8.07
C GLU A 27 -32.06 -8.37 -9.43
N ARG A 28 -31.71 -7.08 -9.57
CA ARG A 28 -31.16 -6.48 -10.79
C ARG A 28 -29.63 -6.41 -10.73
N GLY A 29 -28.97 -7.56 -10.61
CA GLY A 29 -27.51 -7.63 -10.46
C GLY A 29 -26.75 -6.98 -11.62
N LYS A 30 -27.20 -7.17 -12.86
CA LYS A 30 -26.61 -6.51 -14.05
C LYS A 30 -26.72 -4.98 -13.97
N ALA A 31 -27.84 -4.45 -13.48
CA ALA A 31 -28.02 -3.01 -13.30
C ALA A 31 -27.16 -2.49 -12.13
N ALA A 32 -27.03 -3.27 -11.06
CA ALA A 32 -26.14 -2.94 -9.94
C ALA A 32 -24.66 -2.89 -10.39
N LEU A 33 -24.23 -3.83 -11.25
CA LEU A 33 -22.91 -3.81 -11.86
C LEU A 33 -22.69 -2.57 -12.75
N ALA A 34 -23.67 -2.23 -13.59
CA ALA A 34 -23.61 -1.03 -14.44
C ALA A 34 -23.57 0.25 -13.61
N PHE A 35 -24.35 0.32 -12.52
CA PHE A 35 -24.31 1.44 -11.57
C PHE A 35 -22.96 1.56 -10.88
N LEU A 36 -22.37 0.44 -10.43
CA LEU A 36 -21.02 0.42 -9.84
C LEU A 36 -19.95 0.92 -10.84
N ILE A 37 -20.05 0.53 -12.12
CA ILE A 37 -19.20 1.01 -13.20
C ILE A 37 -19.32 2.53 -13.35
N LEU A 38 -20.56 3.05 -13.41
CA LEU A 38 -20.83 4.49 -13.52
C LEU A 38 -20.23 5.27 -12.34
N MET A 39 -20.45 4.79 -11.12
CA MET A 39 -19.90 5.40 -9.92
C MET A 39 -18.35 5.37 -9.93
N SER A 40 -17.76 4.28 -10.40
CA SER A 40 -16.29 4.18 -10.52
C SER A 40 -15.72 5.16 -11.54
N PHE A 41 -16.39 5.35 -12.68
CA PHE A 41 -16.01 6.38 -13.64
C PHE A 41 -16.17 7.79 -13.06
N TRP A 42 -17.28 8.07 -12.37
CA TRP A 42 -17.46 9.36 -11.72
C TRP A 42 -16.37 9.64 -10.67
N PHE A 43 -16.07 8.63 -9.82
CA PHE A 43 -14.97 8.74 -8.85
C PHE A 43 -13.65 9.13 -9.52
N TYR A 44 -13.33 8.50 -10.64
CA TYR A 44 -12.07 8.73 -11.34
C TYR A 44 -12.07 10.04 -12.15
N ALA A 45 -13.14 10.35 -12.86
CA ALA A 45 -13.29 11.58 -13.63
C ALA A 45 -13.25 12.86 -12.75
N ALA A 46 -13.59 12.72 -11.46
CA ALA A 46 -13.47 13.81 -10.49
C ALA A 46 -12.02 14.23 -10.18
N TYR A 47 -11.01 13.48 -10.64
CA TYR A 47 -9.61 13.94 -10.65
C TYR A 47 -9.33 14.82 -11.87
N ALA A 48 -9.58 14.28 -13.04
CA ALA A 48 -9.52 14.95 -14.33
C ALA A 48 -10.23 14.09 -15.37
N VAL A 49 -11.09 14.69 -16.17
CA VAL A 49 -11.83 13.99 -17.24
C VAL A 49 -10.87 13.34 -18.23
N VAL A 50 -9.75 13.98 -18.53
CA VAL A 50 -8.70 13.45 -19.43
C VAL A 50 -8.16 12.10 -18.92
N TYR A 51 -8.02 11.91 -17.61
CA TYR A 51 -7.59 10.63 -17.04
C TYR A 51 -8.63 9.53 -17.27
N ALA A 52 -9.91 9.85 -17.14
CA ALA A 52 -10.98 8.90 -17.40
C ALA A 52 -11.05 8.49 -18.87
N VAL A 53 -10.83 9.43 -19.79
CA VAL A 53 -10.72 9.16 -21.23
C VAL A 53 -9.52 8.27 -21.51
N PHE A 54 -8.34 8.59 -20.96
CA PHE A 54 -7.14 7.78 -21.12
C PHE A 54 -7.37 6.33 -20.65
N LEU A 55 -7.94 6.16 -19.46
CA LEU A 55 -8.28 4.85 -18.90
C LEU A 55 -9.27 4.10 -19.79
N ALA A 56 -10.32 4.77 -20.29
CA ALA A 56 -11.32 4.16 -21.17
C ALA A 56 -10.68 3.66 -22.47
N VAL A 57 -9.81 4.46 -23.10
CA VAL A 57 -9.07 4.07 -24.32
C VAL A 57 -8.20 2.84 -24.03
N GLN A 58 -7.44 2.84 -22.93
CA GLN A 58 -6.58 1.72 -22.58
C GLN A 58 -7.39 0.44 -22.31
N VAL A 59 -8.53 0.55 -21.60
CA VAL A 59 -9.46 -0.57 -21.36
C VAL A 59 -9.99 -1.16 -22.67
N LEU A 60 -10.42 -0.31 -23.60
CA LEU A 60 -10.94 -0.77 -24.90
C LEU A 60 -9.86 -1.45 -25.74
N LEU A 61 -8.66 -0.90 -25.78
CA LEU A 61 -7.52 -1.49 -26.50
C LEU A 61 -7.16 -2.87 -25.93
N VAL A 62 -7.02 -2.99 -24.60
CA VAL A 62 -6.67 -4.27 -23.96
C VAL A 62 -7.77 -5.29 -24.12
N TYR A 63 -9.05 -4.89 -23.99
CA TYR A 63 -10.17 -5.79 -24.22
C TYR A 63 -10.20 -6.26 -25.68
N GLY A 64 -10.02 -5.35 -26.64
CA GLY A 64 -9.92 -5.68 -28.07
C GLY A 64 -8.78 -6.66 -28.35
N CYS A 65 -7.57 -6.41 -27.84
CA CYS A 65 -6.44 -7.34 -27.95
C CYS A 65 -6.76 -8.72 -27.37
N SER A 66 -7.42 -8.77 -26.20
CA SER A 66 -7.80 -10.05 -25.58
C SER A 66 -8.84 -10.84 -26.39
N ARG A 67 -9.71 -10.16 -27.14
CA ARG A 67 -10.66 -10.80 -28.08
C ARG A 67 -9.96 -11.39 -29.28
N LEU A 68 -8.93 -10.72 -29.78
CA LEU A 68 -8.18 -11.20 -30.95
C LEU A 68 -7.50 -12.55 -30.71
N TYR A 69 -7.15 -12.90 -29.44
CA TYR A 69 -6.61 -14.24 -29.15
C TYR A 69 -7.54 -15.40 -29.50
N ASP A 70 -8.84 -15.16 -29.51
CA ASP A 70 -9.85 -16.18 -29.82
C ASP A 70 -10.16 -16.29 -31.32
N THR A 71 -9.53 -15.45 -32.17
CA THR A 71 -9.74 -15.46 -33.61
C THR A 71 -8.83 -16.47 -34.33
N ALA A 72 -9.31 -17.05 -35.41
CA ALA A 72 -8.54 -17.99 -36.21
C ALA A 72 -7.22 -17.39 -36.75
N PHE A 73 -7.18 -16.07 -37.02
CA PHE A 73 -5.98 -15.39 -37.51
C PHE A 73 -4.84 -15.43 -36.50
N PHE A 74 -5.15 -15.31 -35.19
CA PHE A 74 -4.17 -15.34 -34.08
C PHE A 74 -4.04 -16.74 -33.44
N ALA A 75 -4.62 -17.78 -33.98
CA ALA A 75 -4.41 -19.16 -33.56
C ALA A 75 -2.95 -19.60 -33.78
N GLU A 76 -2.25 -19.02 -34.75
CA GLU A 76 -0.83 -19.26 -34.99
C GLU A 76 0.02 -18.67 -33.85
N LYS A 77 0.89 -19.48 -33.26
CA LYS A 77 1.74 -19.11 -32.09
C LYS A 77 2.58 -17.86 -32.33
N LYS A 78 3.14 -17.64 -33.51
CA LYS A 78 3.94 -16.47 -33.86
C LYS A 78 3.11 -15.19 -33.84
N ARG A 79 1.94 -15.20 -34.49
CA ARG A 79 1.02 -14.04 -34.51
C ARG A 79 0.47 -13.72 -33.13
N ARG A 80 0.09 -14.74 -32.37
CA ARG A 80 -0.38 -14.60 -31.01
C ARG A 80 0.69 -13.99 -30.10
N ARG A 81 1.96 -14.44 -30.22
CA ARG A 81 3.09 -13.87 -29.49
C ARG A 81 3.37 -12.43 -29.90
N PHE A 82 3.30 -12.13 -31.19
CA PHE A 82 3.47 -10.75 -31.67
C PHE A 82 2.41 -9.81 -31.08
N LEU A 83 1.14 -10.21 -31.11
CA LEU A 83 0.03 -9.44 -30.52
C LEU A 83 0.27 -9.21 -29.02
N GLN A 84 0.68 -10.26 -28.27
CA GLN A 84 1.00 -10.13 -26.85
C GLN A 84 2.11 -9.11 -26.60
N LEU A 85 3.25 -9.24 -27.29
CA LEU A 85 4.39 -8.34 -27.12
C LEU A 85 4.02 -6.89 -27.49
N SER A 86 3.21 -6.70 -28.53
CA SER A 86 2.75 -5.36 -28.94
C SER A 86 1.85 -4.74 -27.88
N ALA A 87 0.93 -5.52 -27.30
CA ALA A 87 0.05 -5.05 -26.22
C ALA A 87 0.83 -4.76 -24.92
N ASP A 88 1.78 -5.62 -24.56
CA ASP A 88 2.66 -5.40 -23.39
C ASP A 88 3.51 -4.13 -23.58
N LEU A 89 4.09 -3.95 -24.77
CA LEU A 89 4.88 -2.76 -25.10
C LEU A 89 4.02 -1.48 -25.06
N LEU A 90 2.79 -1.53 -25.53
CA LEU A 90 1.87 -0.40 -25.48
C LEU A 90 1.53 -0.03 -24.02
N LEU A 91 1.24 -1.02 -23.17
CA LEU A 91 0.94 -0.82 -21.75
C LEU A 91 2.15 -0.27 -20.99
N LEU A 92 3.30 -0.94 -21.10
CA LEU A 92 4.54 -0.54 -20.42
C LEU A 92 5.10 0.76 -21.02
N GLY A 93 4.96 0.96 -22.33
CA GLY A 93 5.34 2.20 -23.02
C GLY A 93 4.52 3.39 -22.56
N SER A 94 3.20 3.24 -22.45
CA SER A 94 2.33 4.32 -21.93
C SER A 94 2.68 4.67 -20.48
N LEU A 95 2.96 3.67 -19.63
CA LEU A 95 3.45 3.88 -18.27
C LEU A 95 4.81 4.60 -18.27
N GLY A 96 5.74 4.14 -19.11
CA GLY A 96 7.08 4.74 -19.24
C GLY A 96 7.04 6.20 -19.70
N VAL A 97 6.25 6.49 -20.72
CA VAL A 97 6.08 7.86 -21.24
C VAL A 97 5.48 8.78 -20.17
N CYS A 98 4.37 8.39 -19.54
CA CYS A 98 3.72 9.25 -18.56
C CYS A 98 4.54 9.42 -17.27
N LYS A 99 5.29 8.40 -16.85
CA LYS A 99 5.99 8.42 -15.56
C LYS A 99 7.42 8.97 -15.65
N TYR A 100 8.16 8.63 -16.71
CA TYR A 100 9.60 8.93 -16.76
C TYR A 100 9.96 10.02 -17.75
N LEU A 101 9.19 10.21 -18.83
CA LEU A 101 9.54 11.19 -19.85
C LEU A 101 9.56 12.64 -19.33
N PRO A 102 8.68 13.08 -18.41
CA PRO A 102 8.78 14.41 -17.82
C PRO A 102 10.14 14.65 -17.13
N GLU A 103 10.59 13.72 -16.31
CA GLU A 103 11.83 13.86 -15.53
C GLU A 103 13.10 13.69 -16.41
N VAL A 104 13.09 12.73 -17.33
CA VAL A 104 14.21 12.50 -18.26
C VAL A 104 14.30 13.66 -19.26
N GLY A 105 13.17 14.15 -19.74
CA GLY A 105 13.11 15.27 -20.68
C GLY A 105 13.64 16.57 -20.06
N GLU A 106 13.34 16.84 -18.79
CA GLU A 106 13.91 17.95 -18.05
C GLU A 106 15.44 17.86 -17.96
N LYS A 107 15.96 16.68 -17.58
CA LYS A 107 17.40 16.45 -17.43
C LYS A 107 18.18 16.49 -18.76
N LEU A 108 17.60 15.96 -19.85
CA LEU A 108 18.30 15.84 -21.14
C LEU A 108 18.15 17.06 -22.05
N ALA A 109 16.99 17.70 -22.05
CA ALA A 109 16.67 18.76 -23.01
C ALA A 109 16.73 20.17 -22.40
N GLY A 110 16.85 20.31 -21.07
CA GLY A 110 16.78 21.60 -20.39
C GLY A 110 15.45 22.36 -20.59
N ARG A 111 14.46 21.69 -21.18
CA ARG A 111 13.15 22.25 -21.53
C ARG A 111 12.08 21.69 -20.58
N GLN A 112 11.89 22.35 -19.46
CA GLN A 112 10.79 22.02 -18.51
C GLN A 112 9.41 22.16 -19.19
N ASP A 113 9.24 23.12 -20.10
CA ASP A 113 7.92 23.49 -20.64
C ASP A 113 7.29 22.44 -21.57
N LEU A 114 8.09 21.67 -22.29
CA LEU A 114 7.59 20.73 -23.30
C LEU A 114 7.00 19.46 -22.69
N PHE A 115 7.61 18.96 -21.60
CA PHE A 115 7.26 17.70 -20.96
C PHE A 115 6.44 17.88 -19.68
N ALA A 116 6.44 19.07 -19.07
CA ALA A 116 5.63 19.41 -17.90
C ALA A 116 4.11 19.28 -18.14
N LYS A 117 3.68 19.28 -19.41
CA LYS A 117 2.28 19.07 -19.80
C LYS A 117 1.86 17.59 -19.84
N ILE A 118 2.79 16.65 -19.72
CA ILE A 118 2.47 15.23 -19.66
C ILE A 118 1.97 14.94 -18.24
N LEU A 119 0.65 14.87 -18.10
CA LEU A 119 0.02 14.54 -16.84
C LEU A 119 0.13 13.05 -16.55
N LEU A 120 0.59 12.69 -15.35
CA LEU A 120 0.58 11.31 -14.87
C LEU A 120 -0.83 10.96 -14.37
N PRO A 121 -1.60 10.09 -15.06
CA PRO A 121 -2.92 9.69 -14.59
C PRO A 121 -2.84 8.98 -13.25
N ALA A 122 -3.66 9.41 -12.29
CA ALA A 122 -3.69 8.80 -10.97
C ALA A 122 -3.97 7.28 -11.07
N GLY A 123 -3.14 6.45 -10.43
CA GLY A 123 -3.27 5.00 -10.48
C GLY A 123 -2.80 4.33 -11.78
N LEU A 124 -2.16 5.06 -12.72
CA LEU A 124 -1.65 4.50 -13.98
C LEU A 124 -0.85 3.22 -13.75
N SER A 125 0.06 3.22 -12.79
CA SER A 125 0.86 2.05 -12.45
C SER A 125 -0.02 0.85 -12.04
N TYR A 126 -1.06 1.07 -11.23
CA TYR A 126 -1.92 0.00 -10.71
C TYR A 126 -2.80 -0.63 -11.79
N PHE A 127 -3.51 0.19 -12.57
CA PHE A 127 -4.39 -0.36 -13.61
C PHE A 127 -3.62 -0.90 -14.82
N THR A 128 -2.40 -0.40 -15.09
CA THR A 128 -1.50 -0.98 -16.10
C THR A 128 -1.04 -2.38 -15.69
N LEU A 129 -0.54 -2.57 -14.44
CA LEU A 129 -0.14 -3.90 -13.96
C LEU A 129 -1.31 -4.89 -13.95
N ARG A 130 -2.52 -4.44 -13.58
CA ARG A 130 -3.73 -5.26 -13.59
C ARG A 130 -4.09 -5.75 -15.00
N GLN A 131 -4.06 -4.85 -15.98
CA GLN A 131 -4.34 -5.18 -17.37
C GLN A 131 -3.24 -6.04 -18.00
N LEU A 132 -1.98 -5.79 -17.65
CA LEU A 132 -0.85 -6.63 -18.05
C LEU A 132 -1.01 -8.07 -17.53
N ALA A 133 -1.35 -8.22 -16.23
CA ALA A 133 -1.64 -9.53 -15.64
C ALA A 133 -2.76 -10.26 -16.40
N PHE A 134 -3.86 -9.55 -16.68
CA PHE A 134 -4.99 -10.11 -17.44
C PHE A 134 -4.57 -10.59 -18.84
N LEU A 135 -3.83 -9.78 -19.60
CA LEU A 135 -3.36 -10.17 -20.94
C LEU A 135 -2.44 -11.38 -20.91
N ILE A 136 -1.48 -11.42 -19.95
CA ILE A 136 -0.56 -12.55 -19.80
C ILE A 136 -1.33 -13.83 -19.45
N ASP A 137 -2.31 -13.76 -18.54
CA ASP A 137 -3.11 -14.92 -18.16
C ASP A 137 -4.02 -15.40 -19.32
N ARG A 138 -4.59 -14.48 -20.08
CA ARG A 138 -5.32 -14.78 -21.32
C ARG A 138 -4.43 -15.40 -22.40
N TYR A 139 -3.24 -14.85 -22.62
CA TYR A 139 -2.29 -15.43 -23.57
C TYR A 139 -1.91 -16.86 -23.22
N GLN A 140 -1.78 -17.18 -21.92
CA GLN A 140 -1.45 -18.51 -21.41
C GLN A 140 -2.69 -19.43 -21.32
N GLU A 141 -3.84 -19.00 -21.82
CA GLU A 141 -5.11 -19.77 -21.79
C GLU A 141 -5.58 -20.18 -20.38
N LYS A 142 -5.13 -19.44 -19.37
CA LYS A 142 -5.53 -19.69 -17.98
C LYS A 142 -6.95 -19.24 -17.66
N GLU A 143 -7.52 -18.38 -18.51
CA GLU A 143 -8.82 -17.77 -18.29
C GLU A 143 -9.62 -17.73 -19.58
N ASN A 144 -10.94 -17.95 -19.47
CA ASN A 144 -11.88 -17.73 -20.57
C ASN A 144 -12.07 -16.22 -20.79
N HIS A 145 -12.50 -15.85 -22.01
CA HIS A 145 -12.79 -14.47 -22.33
C HIS A 145 -14.03 -13.97 -21.55
N PRO A 146 -13.90 -12.95 -20.68
CA PRO A 146 -15.03 -12.42 -19.92
C PRO A 146 -15.93 -11.55 -20.81
N PRO A 147 -17.22 -11.40 -20.48
CA PRO A 147 -18.05 -10.35 -21.05
C PRO A 147 -17.48 -8.95 -20.75
N PHE A 148 -17.78 -7.97 -21.61
CA PHE A 148 -17.19 -6.63 -21.49
C PHE A 148 -17.49 -5.93 -20.15
N LEU A 149 -18.74 -5.98 -19.66
CA LEU A 149 -19.10 -5.30 -18.42
C LEU A 149 -18.34 -5.84 -17.19
N PRO A 150 -18.27 -7.15 -16.93
CA PRO A 150 -17.42 -7.69 -15.87
C PRO A 150 -15.94 -7.30 -16.00
N TYR A 151 -15.39 -7.33 -17.23
CA TYR A 151 -14.02 -6.89 -17.46
C TYR A 151 -13.85 -5.39 -17.16
N LEU A 152 -14.76 -4.56 -17.65
CA LEU A 152 -14.74 -3.11 -17.39
C LEU A 152 -14.80 -2.85 -15.88
N ALA A 153 -15.74 -3.49 -15.16
CA ALA A 153 -15.84 -3.38 -13.72
C ALA A 153 -14.54 -3.79 -13.02
N PHE A 154 -13.91 -4.89 -13.44
CA PHE A 154 -12.64 -5.35 -12.89
C PHE A 154 -11.54 -4.29 -13.02
N VAL A 155 -11.40 -3.65 -14.19
CA VAL A 155 -10.32 -2.69 -14.40
C VAL A 155 -10.56 -1.38 -13.67
N ILE A 156 -11.82 -0.87 -13.69
CA ILE A 156 -12.12 0.46 -13.15
C ILE A 156 -12.65 0.46 -11.72
N TYR A 157 -12.74 -0.69 -11.04
CA TYR A 157 -13.24 -0.80 -9.67
C TYR A 157 -12.55 0.19 -8.75
N PHE A 158 -13.25 1.27 -8.38
CA PHE A 158 -12.64 2.46 -7.78
C PHE A 158 -11.92 2.19 -6.44
N PRO A 159 -12.35 1.24 -5.56
CA PRO A 159 -11.62 0.99 -4.32
C PRO A 159 -10.18 0.52 -4.52
N THR A 160 -9.90 -0.10 -5.66
CA THR A 160 -8.57 -0.63 -5.98
C THR A 160 -7.92 0.05 -7.20
N LEU A 161 -8.56 1.09 -7.77
CA LEU A 161 -8.14 1.68 -9.04
C LEU A 161 -6.85 2.49 -8.91
N ILE A 162 -6.75 3.33 -7.89
CA ILE A 162 -5.68 4.33 -7.77
C ILE A 162 -4.51 3.79 -6.95
N GLN A 163 -4.80 3.29 -5.76
CA GLN A 163 -3.81 2.85 -4.77
C GLN A 163 -4.45 1.78 -3.88
N GLY A 164 -4.75 0.71 -4.21
CA GLY A 164 -5.36 -0.31 -3.34
C GLY A 164 -4.62 -1.63 -3.47
N PRO A 165 -5.22 -2.68 -2.95
CA PRO A 165 -4.74 -4.01 -3.24
C PRO A 165 -4.76 -4.27 -4.75
N LEU A 166 -3.62 -4.74 -5.29
CA LEU A 166 -3.55 -5.13 -6.70
C LEU A 166 -4.31 -6.44 -6.89
N THR A 167 -5.54 -6.32 -7.42
CA THR A 167 -6.42 -7.45 -7.70
C THR A 167 -6.10 -8.11 -9.04
N LEU A 168 -6.30 -9.42 -9.14
CA LEU A 168 -6.15 -10.18 -10.37
C LEU A 168 -7.52 -10.57 -10.94
N SER A 169 -7.55 -10.85 -12.25
CA SER A 169 -8.77 -11.21 -12.99
C SER A 169 -9.47 -12.43 -12.40
N ASN A 170 -8.72 -13.47 -12.04
CA ASN A 170 -9.26 -14.70 -11.45
C ASN A 170 -9.94 -14.49 -10.07
N GLU A 171 -9.66 -13.37 -9.38
CA GLU A 171 -10.29 -13.01 -8.11
C GLU A 171 -11.58 -12.20 -8.31
N MET A 172 -11.57 -11.28 -9.28
CA MET A 172 -12.63 -10.28 -9.44
C MET A 172 -13.67 -10.66 -10.49
N LEU A 173 -13.25 -11.24 -11.63
CA LEU A 173 -14.16 -11.58 -12.71
C LEU A 173 -15.26 -12.57 -12.31
N PRO A 174 -15.02 -13.60 -11.45
CA PRO A 174 -16.09 -14.46 -10.99
C PRO A 174 -17.18 -13.70 -10.23
N GLN A 175 -16.80 -12.71 -9.40
CA GLN A 175 -17.73 -11.91 -8.58
C GLN A 175 -18.55 -10.96 -9.47
N PHE A 176 -17.90 -10.21 -10.36
CA PHE A 176 -18.60 -9.34 -11.31
C PHE A 176 -19.41 -10.14 -12.35
N GLY A 177 -18.94 -11.32 -12.72
CA GLY A 177 -19.68 -12.25 -13.56
C GLY A 177 -20.97 -12.76 -12.92
N ALA A 178 -20.98 -13.01 -11.61
CA ALA A 178 -22.18 -13.40 -10.88
C ALA A 178 -23.23 -12.26 -10.88
N LEU A 179 -22.80 -11.01 -10.64
CA LEU A 179 -23.67 -9.84 -10.77
C LEU A 179 -24.22 -9.69 -12.20
N TYR A 180 -23.37 -9.88 -13.20
CA TYR A 180 -23.77 -9.78 -14.62
C TYR A 180 -24.82 -10.81 -15.01
N ARG A 181 -24.76 -12.02 -14.44
CA ARG A 181 -25.74 -13.11 -14.67
C ARG A 181 -26.97 -13.03 -13.75
N ASN A 182 -27.12 -11.95 -12.97
CA ASN A 182 -28.15 -11.79 -11.95
C ASN A 182 -28.14 -12.87 -10.84
N GLU A 183 -26.97 -13.45 -10.56
CA GLU A 183 -26.73 -14.35 -9.42
C GLU A 183 -26.43 -13.52 -8.15
N SER A 184 -27.24 -12.50 -7.89
CA SER A 184 -27.04 -11.53 -6.80
C SER A 184 -27.07 -12.15 -5.40
N GLY A 185 -27.73 -13.31 -5.23
CA GLY A 185 -27.71 -14.06 -3.97
C GLY A 185 -26.32 -14.58 -3.53
N ARG A 186 -25.33 -14.58 -4.43
CA ARG A 186 -23.93 -14.87 -4.07
C ARG A 186 -23.19 -13.69 -3.46
N VAL A 187 -23.71 -12.47 -3.63
CA VAL A 187 -23.14 -11.24 -3.06
C VAL A 187 -23.68 -11.06 -1.65
N LYS A 188 -22.83 -11.04 -0.66
CA LYS A 188 -23.18 -10.90 0.76
C LYS A 188 -22.58 -9.61 1.32
N PRO A 189 -23.30 -8.48 1.22
CA PRO A 189 -22.83 -7.21 1.78
C PRO A 189 -22.75 -7.27 3.31
N ASP A 190 -21.63 -6.79 3.83
CA ASP A 190 -21.44 -6.54 5.27
C ASP A 190 -21.24 -5.04 5.50
N ILE A 191 -22.35 -4.32 5.69
CA ILE A 191 -22.33 -2.86 5.84
C ILE A 191 -21.69 -2.47 7.17
N ALA A 192 -22.03 -3.18 8.25
CA ALA A 192 -21.55 -2.84 9.58
C ALA A 192 -20.04 -3.10 9.71
N GLY A 193 -19.58 -4.31 9.31
CA GLY A 193 -18.17 -4.65 9.29
C GLY A 193 -17.37 -3.75 8.36
N GLY A 194 -17.91 -3.49 7.19
CA GLY A 194 -17.28 -2.60 6.21
C GLY A 194 -17.15 -1.15 6.72
N PHE A 195 -18.16 -0.62 7.40
CA PHE A 195 -18.12 0.73 7.99
C PHE A 195 -17.08 0.83 9.12
N VAL A 196 -17.01 -0.17 9.99
CA VAL A 196 -15.99 -0.20 11.06
C VAL A 196 -14.58 -0.28 10.48
N LEU A 197 -14.37 -1.15 9.49
CA LEU A 197 -13.06 -1.27 8.85
C LEU A 197 -12.67 0.02 8.11
N PHE A 198 -13.63 0.66 7.42
CA PHE A 198 -13.44 1.98 6.83
C PHE A 198 -13.03 3.01 7.88
N THR A 199 -13.74 3.04 9.03
CA THR A 199 -13.44 3.97 10.13
C THR A 199 -12.03 3.75 10.68
N PHE A 200 -11.60 2.50 10.88
CA PHE A 200 -10.23 2.20 11.32
C PHE A 200 -9.17 2.66 10.30
N GLY A 201 -9.41 2.41 9.01
CA GLY A 201 -8.54 2.89 7.95
C GLY A 201 -8.46 4.41 7.90
N PHE A 202 -9.60 5.08 8.04
CA PHE A 202 -9.72 6.53 8.05
C PHE A 202 -9.00 7.15 9.25
N ALA A 203 -9.17 6.57 10.44
CA ALA A 203 -8.46 7.00 11.64
C ALA A 203 -6.93 6.80 11.52
N LYS A 204 -6.45 5.67 10.95
CA LYS A 204 -5.02 5.47 10.66
C LYS A 204 -4.45 6.59 9.78
N LYS A 205 -5.20 7.00 8.74
CA LYS A 205 -4.78 8.08 7.84
C LYS A 205 -4.77 9.41 8.56
N MET A 206 -5.91 9.80 9.15
CA MET A 206 -6.10 11.15 9.70
C MET A 206 -5.34 11.38 11.01
N LEU A 207 -5.39 10.39 11.93
CA LEU A 207 -4.89 10.58 13.29
C LEU A 207 -3.46 10.08 13.51
N LEU A 208 -2.91 9.29 12.59
CA LEU A 208 -1.55 8.78 12.72
C LEU A 208 -0.66 9.20 11.55
N ALA A 209 -1.01 8.80 10.31
CA ALA A 209 -0.13 9.03 9.16
C ALA A 209 0.12 10.52 8.93
N ASP A 210 -0.93 11.35 8.92
CA ASP A 210 -0.82 12.79 8.65
C ASP A 210 -0.11 13.54 9.78
N HIS A 211 -0.23 13.07 11.02
CA HIS A 211 0.50 13.63 12.14
C HIS A 211 2.00 13.29 12.08
N PHE A 212 2.35 12.03 11.80
CA PHE A 212 3.76 11.66 11.59
C PHE A 212 4.37 12.38 10.38
N ALA A 213 3.58 12.73 9.37
CA ALA A 213 4.04 13.46 8.19
C ALA A 213 4.71 14.80 8.56
N LEU A 214 4.23 15.48 9.60
CA LEU A 214 4.79 16.76 10.05
C LEU A 214 6.24 16.60 10.52
N ALA A 215 6.48 15.63 11.42
CA ALA A 215 7.83 15.31 11.90
C ALA A 215 8.75 14.84 10.77
N VAL A 216 8.24 14.03 9.83
CA VAL A 216 9.01 13.52 8.68
C VAL A 216 9.39 14.65 7.72
N ASN A 217 8.46 15.52 7.36
CA ASN A 217 8.74 16.65 6.47
C ASN A 217 9.76 17.59 7.08
N PHE A 218 9.63 17.91 8.37
CA PHE A 218 10.64 18.68 9.10
C PHE A 218 12.02 18.01 9.06
N GLY A 219 12.07 16.71 9.36
CA GLY A 219 13.32 15.96 9.43
C GLY A 219 14.06 15.92 8.09
N PHE A 220 13.36 15.57 7.00
CA PHE A 220 14.00 15.51 5.68
C PHE A 220 14.39 16.89 5.15
N SER A 221 13.62 17.96 5.42
CA SER A 221 14.02 19.33 5.05
C SER A 221 15.20 19.86 5.88
N SER A 222 15.40 19.35 7.10
CA SER A 222 16.47 19.73 8.00
C SER A 222 17.66 18.75 8.02
N ALA A 223 17.76 17.83 7.06
CA ALA A 223 18.74 16.73 7.04
C ALA A 223 20.20 17.13 7.36
N PRO A 224 20.75 18.29 6.91
CA PRO A 224 22.11 18.68 7.22
C PRO A 224 22.39 18.94 8.71
N TYR A 225 21.37 19.24 9.50
CA TYR A 225 21.49 19.73 10.87
C TYR A 225 21.05 18.72 11.93
N LEU A 226 20.56 17.54 11.50
CA LEU A 226 20.05 16.54 12.43
C LEU A 226 21.18 15.86 13.23
N ASP A 227 20.81 15.39 14.41
CA ASP A 227 21.57 14.52 15.28
C ASP A 227 21.01 13.09 15.29
N LEU A 228 21.70 12.16 15.97
CA LEU A 228 21.31 10.74 16.07
C LEU A 228 19.87 10.57 16.55
N LEU A 229 19.51 11.24 17.68
CA LEU A 229 18.20 11.07 18.29
C LEU A 229 17.08 11.58 17.40
N THR A 230 17.26 12.77 16.83
CA THR A 230 16.28 13.37 15.92
C THR A 230 16.13 12.53 14.64
N THR A 231 17.25 12.05 14.08
CA THR A 231 17.22 11.20 12.88
C THR A 231 16.49 9.89 13.14
N LEU A 232 16.74 9.20 14.25
CA LEU A 232 16.03 7.97 14.60
C LEU A 232 14.52 8.24 14.80
N ALA A 233 14.15 9.33 15.47
CA ALA A 233 12.76 9.72 15.65
C ALA A 233 12.07 10.00 14.30
N VAL A 234 12.74 10.69 13.37
CA VAL A 234 12.25 10.96 12.02
C VAL A 234 12.07 9.66 11.23
N LEU A 235 13.04 8.74 11.26
CA LEU A 235 12.96 7.47 10.53
C LEU A 235 11.85 6.57 11.08
N ILE A 236 11.67 6.49 12.41
CA ILE A 236 10.57 5.74 13.03
C ILE A 236 9.23 6.39 12.65
N SER A 237 9.14 7.73 12.72
CA SER A 237 7.95 8.47 12.28
C SER A 237 7.64 8.19 10.81
N TYR A 238 8.66 8.11 9.95
CA TYR A 238 8.45 7.80 8.53
C TYR A 238 8.00 6.36 8.29
N ALA A 239 8.53 5.39 9.03
CA ALA A 239 8.06 4.01 8.97
C ALA A 239 6.57 3.92 9.33
N PHE A 240 6.14 4.63 10.38
CA PHE A 240 4.74 4.68 10.80
C PHE A 240 3.87 5.49 9.83
N GLN A 241 4.32 6.64 9.35
CA GLN A 241 3.63 7.41 8.33
C GLN A 241 3.33 6.54 7.10
N LEU A 242 4.36 5.91 6.54
CA LEU A 242 4.25 5.07 5.34
C LEU A 242 3.29 3.89 5.55
N TYR A 243 3.39 3.24 6.71
CA TYR A 243 2.52 2.11 7.05
C TYR A 243 1.07 2.52 7.27
N PHE A 244 0.82 3.52 8.12
CA PHE A 244 -0.56 3.94 8.44
C PHE A 244 -1.25 4.63 7.28
N ASP A 245 -0.51 5.37 6.44
CA ASP A 245 -1.02 5.94 5.19
C ASP A 245 -1.52 4.84 4.25
N PHE A 246 -0.68 3.85 3.96
CA PHE A 246 -1.01 2.83 2.99
C PHE A 246 -1.92 1.73 3.55
N SER A 247 -1.71 1.27 4.79
CA SER A 247 -2.64 0.33 5.42
C SER A 247 -4.00 0.98 5.69
N GLY A 248 -4.04 2.26 6.01
CA GLY A 248 -5.26 3.03 6.18
C GLY A 248 -6.08 3.09 4.88
N TYR A 249 -5.43 3.41 3.76
CA TYR A 249 -6.09 3.33 2.45
C TYR A 249 -6.60 1.92 2.14
N THR A 250 -5.78 0.90 2.40
CA THR A 250 -6.16 -0.51 2.16
C THR A 250 -7.37 -0.91 3.00
N ASP A 251 -7.40 -0.53 4.28
CA ASP A 251 -8.54 -0.82 5.18
C ASP A 251 -9.81 -0.11 4.73
N MET A 252 -9.71 1.15 4.27
CA MET A 252 -10.85 1.87 3.69
C MET A 252 -11.35 1.18 2.41
N ALA A 253 -10.45 0.75 1.52
CA ALA A 253 -10.81 0.04 0.29
C ALA A 253 -11.46 -1.32 0.59
N LEU A 254 -10.92 -2.09 1.56
CA LEU A 254 -11.51 -3.33 2.06
C LEU A 254 -12.89 -3.08 2.68
N GLY A 255 -13.02 -2.04 3.52
CA GLY A 255 -14.28 -1.68 4.16
C GLY A 255 -15.37 -1.34 3.14
N ILE A 256 -15.05 -0.51 2.13
CA ILE A 256 -15.98 -0.20 1.04
C ILE A 256 -16.37 -1.48 0.28
N SER A 257 -15.39 -2.32 -0.03
CA SER A 257 -15.64 -3.57 -0.76
C SER A 257 -16.48 -4.55 0.05
N MET A 258 -16.28 -4.64 1.38
CA MET A 258 -17.14 -5.41 2.29
C MET A 258 -18.57 -4.87 2.29
N MET A 259 -18.78 -3.54 2.37
CA MET A 259 -20.11 -2.96 2.25
C MET A 259 -20.80 -3.37 0.94
N LEU A 260 -20.08 -3.45 -0.16
CA LEU A 260 -20.61 -3.85 -1.47
C LEU A 260 -20.73 -5.38 -1.65
N GLY A 261 -20.25 -6.19 -0.70
CA GLY A 261 -20.20 -7.64 -0.81
C GLY A 261 -19.18 -8.17 -1.82
N ILE A 262 -18.15 -7.37 -2.12
CA ILE A 262 -17.07 -7.70 -3.05
C ILE A 262 -15.81 -7.98 -2.25
N GLN A 263 -15.21 -9.13 -2.46
CA GLN A 263 -13.99 -9.54 -1.77
C GLN A 263 -12.76 -9.08 -2.55
N ILE A 264 -11.88 -8.34 -1.90
CA ILE A 264 -10.56 -7.97 -2.42
C ILE A 264 -9.45 -8.49 -1.49
N PRO A 265 -8.23 -8.74 -2.01
CA PRO A 265 -7.14 -9.27 -1.19
C PRO A 265 -6.59 -8.23 -0.21
N ILE A 266 -5.99 -8.71 0.90
CA ILE A 266 -5.28 -7.86 1.87
C ILE A 266 -3.88 -7.49 1.35
N ASN A 267 -3.38 -6.32 1.76
CA ASN A 267 -2.05 -5.84 1.39
C ASN A 267 -1.03 -5.96 2.51
N PHE A 268 -1.48 -6.03 3.75
CA PHE A 268 -0.62 -6.08 4.93
C PHE A 268 -1.07 -7.18 5.89
N SER A 269 -0.10 -7.83 6.52
CA SER A 269 -0.32 -8.80 7.61
C SER A 269 0.76 -8.61 8.66
N ARG A 270 0.60 -7.59 9.52
CA ARG A 270 1.50 -7.28 10.66
C ARG A 270 3.01 -7.29 10.28
N PRO A 271 3.45 -6.44 9.32
CA PRO A 271 4.81 -6.50 8.78
C PRO A 271 5.90 -6.22 9.83
N PHE A 272 5.64 -5.37 10.83
CA PHE A 272 6.61 -5.06 11.89
C PHE A 272 6.82 -6.19 12.90
N GLN A 273 6.05 -7.28 12.81
CA GLN A 273 6.26 -8.50 13.60
C GLN A 273 7.11 -9.56 12.86
N ALA A 274 7.63 -9.22 11.68
CA ALA A 274 8.48 -10.10 10.91
C ALA A 274 9.85 -10.32 11.58
N GLU A 275 10.28 -11.57 11.68
CA GLU A 275 11.53 -11.96 12.33
C GLU A 275 12.77 -11.85 11.41
N ASN A 276 12.56 -11.62 10.13
CA ASN A 276 13.61 -11.37 9.14
C ASN A 276 13.06 -10.58 7.95
N ILE A 277 13.96 -9.99 7.15
CA ILE A 277 13.60 -9.12 6.03
C ILE A 277 12.80 -9.86 4.93
N ARG A 278 13.01 -11.16 4.73
CA ARG A 278 12.24 -11.97 3.79
C ARG A 278 10.79 -12.14 4.25
N ASP A 279 10.58 -12.39 5.55
CA ASP A 279 9.24 -12.46 6.16
C ASP A 279 8.55 -11.10 6.12
N PHE A 280 9.31 -10.00 6.32
CA PHE A 280 8.80 -8.64 6.21
C PHE A 280 8.17 -8.38 4.83
N TRP A 281 8.88 -8.69 3.74
CA TRP A 281 8.37 -8.48 2.38
C TRP A 281 7.22 -9.43 1.99
N LYS A 282 7.02 -10.54 2.69
CA LYS A 282 5.84 -11.38 2.54
C LYS A 282 4.59 -10.80 3.20
N ARG A 283 4.77 -9.86 4.13
CA ARG A 283 3.72 -9.21 4.92
C ARG A 283 3.45 -7.77 4.53
N TRP A 284 4.35 -7.17 3.78
CA TRP A 284 4.31 -5.79 3.27
C TRP A 284 3.95 -5.77 1.79
N HIS A 285 2.92 -4.99 1.43
CA HIS A 285 2.44 -4.83 0.05
C HIS A 285 2.27 -6.16 -0.69
N MET A 286 1.58 -7.10 -0.04
CA MET A 286 1.50 -8.51 -0.40
C MET A 286 1.01 -8.71 -1.83
N THR A 287 0.06 -7.90 -2.28
CA THR A 287 -0.51 -8.04 -3.63
C THR A 287 0.48 -7.66 -4.74
N LEU A 288 1.32 -6.64 -4.53
CA LEU A 288 2.39 -6.28 -5.45
C LEU A 288 3.49 -7.34 -5.46
N MET A 289 3.89 -7.84 -4.28
CA MET A 289 4.88 -8.92 -4.17
C MET A 289 4.39 -10.22 -4.84
N ARG A 290 3.10 -10.51 -4.72
CA ARG A 290 2.44 -11.62 -5.45
C ARG A 290 2.51 -11.42 -6.96
N PHE A 291 2.23 -10.20 -7.45
CA PHE A 291 2.34 -9.86 -8.87
C PHE A 291 3.76 -10.09 -9.38
N PHE A 292 4.78 -9.53 -8.72
CA PHE A 292 6.16 -9.72 -9.15
C PHE A 292 6.61 -11.17 -9.05
N THR A 293 6.13 -11.92 -8.06
CA THR A 293 6.42 -13.35 -7.96
C THR A 293 5.86 -14.11 -9.17
N ARG A 294 4.60 -13.85 -9.53
CA ARG A 294 3.90 -14.58 -10.61
C ARG A 294 4.40 -14.21 -12.00
N TYR A 295 4.64 -12.91 -12.25
CA TYR A 295 4.90 -12.40 -13.60
C TYR A 295 6.37 -12.03 -13.86
N VAL A 296 7.22 -11.99 -12.83
CA VAL A 296 8.66 -11.72 -12.98
C VAL A 296 9.50 -12.90 -12.46
N TYR A 297 9.37 -13.24 -11.17
CA TYR A 297 10.24 -14.24 -10.54
C TYR A 297 10.09 -15.65 -11.13
N ILE A 298 8.86 -16.15 -11.27
CA ILE A 298 8.57 -17.49 -11.80
C ILE A 298 9.00 -17.61 -13.27
N PRO A 299 8.70 -16.66 -14.18
CA PRO A 299 9.16 -16.71 -15.57
C PRO A 299 10.69 -16.70 -15.71
N LEU A 300 11.42 -16.03 -14.81
CA LEU A 300 12.90 -16.05 -14.78
C LEU A 300 13.48 -17.40 -14.31
N GLY A 301 12.63 -18.36 -13.92
CA GLY A 301 13.01 -19.70 -13.46
C GLY A 301 12.85 -19.92 -11.95
N GLY A 302 12.45 -18.90 -11.19
CA GLY A 302 12.21 -19.00 -9.74
C GLY A 302 13.41 -19.53 -8.98
N SER A 303 13.17 -20.49 -8.07
CA SER A 303 14.22 -21.15 -7.26
C SER A 303 14.70 -22.51 -7.82
N ARG A 304 14.23 -22.91 -9.01
CA ARG A 304 14.48 -24.26 -9.55
C ARG A 304 15.84 -24.42 -10.23
N ARG A 305 16.53 -23.32 -10.57
CA ARG A 305 17.77 -23.32 -11.37
C ARG A 305 19.04 -23.04 -10.55
N GLY A 306 19.08 -23.50 -9.29
CA GLY A 306 20.24 -23.34 -8.39
C GLY A 306 20.28 -22.02 -7.60
N GLY A 307 21.21 -21.92 -6.65
CA GLY A 307 21.27 -20.82 -5.68
C GLY A 307 21.62 -19.47 -6.30
N LEU A 308 22.61 -19.42 -7.20
CA LEU A 308 23.01 -18.17 -7.88
C LEU A 308 21.87 -17.60 -8.73
N ARG A 309 21.20 -18.46 -9.51
CA ARG A 309 20.08 -18.02 -10.33
C ARG A 309 18.92 -17.52 -9.48
N THR A 310 18.66 -18.17 -8.33
CA THR A 310 17.67 -17.71 -7.36
C THR A 310 18.02 -16.33 -6.82
N ALA A 311 19.27 -16.08 -6.46
CA ALA A 311 19.75 -14.78 -5.99
C ALA A 311 19.57 -13.69 -7.06
N LEU A 312 19.96 -13.96 -8.31
CA LEU A 312 19.79 -13.03 -9.43
C LEU A 312 18.29 -12.74 -9.71
N ASN A 313 17.42 -13.75 -9.63
CA ASN A 313 16.00 -13.57 -9.82
C ASN A 313 15.38 -12.71 -8.70
N ILE A 314 15.82 -12.87 -7.44
CA ILE A 314 15.39 -12.01 -6.32
C ILE A 314 15.84 -10.56 -6.57
N LEU A 315 17.11 -10.35 -6.92
CA LEU A 315 17.63 -9.01 -7.23
C LEU A 315 16.85 -8.37 -8.39
N ALA A 316 16.57 -9.11 -9.45
CA ALA A 316 15.78 -8.63 -10.58
C ALA A 316 14.39 -8.16 -10.15
N VAL A 317 13.70 -8.91 -9.27
CA VAL A 317 12.39 -8.51 -8.72
C VAL A 317 12.48 -7.18 -7.97
N PHE A 318 13.49 -7.01 -7.11
CA PHE A 318 13.63 -5.77 -6.34
C PHE A 318 14.05 -4.58 -7.21
N LEU A 319 14.86 -4.79 -8.25
CA LEU A 319 15.21 -3.74 -9.22
C LEU A 319 14.01 -3.33 -10.08
N VAL A 320 13.20 -4.29 -10.53
CA VAL A 320 11.93 -4.00 -11.24
C VAL A 320 10.98 -3.22 -10.32
N SER A 321 10.89 -3.61 -9.04
CA SER A 321 10.11 -2.87 -8.04
C SER A 321 10.63 -1.45 -7.85
N ALA A 322 11.95 -1.26 -7.80
CA ALA A 322 12.58 0.05 -7.67
C ALA A 322 12.26 0.96 -8.85
N ILE A 323 12.39 0.45 -10.08
CA ILE A 323 12.00 1.17 -11.30
C ILE A 323 10.51 1.51 -11.27
N TRP A 324 9.66 0.58 -10.82
CA TRP A 324 8.23 0.83 -10.70
C TRP A 324 7.90 1.97 -9.72
N HIS A 325 8.67 2.13 -8.63
CA HIS A 325 8.49 3.23 -7.68
C HIS A 325 8.91 4.59 -8.25
N GLY A 326 10.00 4.67 -9.02
CA GLY A 326 10.44 5.93 -9.62
C GLY A 326 11.76 5.82 -10.37
N SER A 327 12.17 6.95 -11.00
CA SER A 327 13.37 7.06 -11.84
C SER A 327 14.61 7.46 -11.04
N SER A 328 14.47 7.90 -9.78
CA SER A 328 15.59 8.33 -8.96
C SER A 328 16.56 7.18 -8.66
N LEU A 329 17.86 7.48 -8.71
CA LEU A 329 18.92 6.55 -8.30
C LEU A 329 18.72 6.06 -6.86
N CYS A 330 18.09 6.87 -6.01
CA CYS A 330 17.77 6.48 -4.63
C CYS A 330 16.85 5.25 -4.59
N TYR A 331 15.83 5.16 -5.48
CA TYR A 331 14.98 3.97 -5.58
C TYR A 331 15.77 2.74 -6.05
N LEU A 332 16.66 2.89 -7.03
CA LEU A 332 17.49 1.76 -7.50
C LEU A 332 18.40 1.22 -6.38
N LEU A 333 19.00 2.12 -5.58
CA LEU A 333 19.79 1.73 -4.41
C LEU A 333 18.91 1.07 -3.35
N TRP A 334 17.73 1.62 -3.07
CA TRP A 334 16.77 1.01 -2.16
C TRP A 334 16.41 -0.43 -2.58
N GLY A 335 16.09 -0.63 -3.85
CA GLY A 335 15.74 -1.96 -4.37
C GLY A 335 16.94 -2.92 -4.35
N GLY A 336 18.13 -2.47 -4.78
CA GLY A 336 19.36 -3.25 -4.74
C GLY A 336 19.71 -3.72 -3.32
N ILE A 337 19.68 -2.81 -2.35
CA ILE A 337 19.99 -3.09 -0.94
C ILE A 337 18.96 -4.09 -0.36
N ASN A 338 17.66 -3.86 -0.55
CA ASN A 338 16.64 -4.79 -0.09
C ASN A 338 16.77 -6.16 -0.76
N GLY A 339 17.02 -6.20 -2.06
CA GLY A 339 17.28 -7.45 -2.79
C GLY A 339 18.45 -8.24 -2.22
N ILE A 340 19.58 -7.57 -1.93
CA ILE A 340 20.75 -8.17 -1.28
C ILE A 340 20.38 -8.72 0.10
N PHE A 341 19.70 -7.96 0.94
CA PHE A 341 19.28 -8.42 2.28
C PHE A 341 18.34 -9.64 2.21
N VAL A 342 17.43 -9.69 1.25
CA VAL A 342 16.55 -10.85 1.04
C VAL A 342 17.34 -12.07 0.55
N VAL A 343 18.34 -11.91 -0.32
CA VAL A 343 19.23 -12.99 -0.76
C VAL A 343 20.04 -13.53 0.42
N LEU A 344 20.64 -12.65 1.24
CA LEU A 344 21.38 -13.07 2.43
C LEU A 344 20.50 -13.80 3.43
N SER A 345 19.30 -13.27 3.71
CA SER A 345 18.32 -13.91 4.59
C SER A 345 17.90 -15.30 4.06
N HIS A 346 17.70 -15.44 2.75
CA HIS A 346 17.39 -16.73 2.13
C HIS A 346 18.52 -17.75 2.31
N GLY A 347 19.77 -17.32 2.13
CA GLY A 347 20.96 -18.17 2.35
C GLY A 347 21.11 -18.63 3.82
N MET A 348 20.94 -17.70 4.77
CA MET A 348 21.01 -18.00 6.21
C MET A 348 19.92 -18.98 6.64
N GLU A 349 18.68 -18.79 6.17
CA GLU A 349 17.57 -19.70 6.49
C GLU A 349 17.82 -21.12 5.94
N LYS A 350 18.36 -21.23 4.71
CA LYS A 350 18.73 -22.52 4.13
C LYS A 350 19.81 -23.22 4.95
N ARG A 351 20.85 -22.49 5.39
CA ARG A 351 21.91 -23.03 6.27
C ARG A 351 21.35 -23.51 7.60
N ARG A 352 20.52 -22.70 8.29
CA ARG A 352 19.87 -23.07 9.55
C ARG A 352 18.98 -24.30 9.40
N ARG A 353 18.27 -24.43 8.27
CA ARG A 353 17.42 -25.60 8.00
C ARG A 353 18.25 -26.88 7.81
N ASN A 354 19.40 -26.78 7.14
CA ASN A 354 20.31 -27.94 6.97
C ASN A 354 20.93 -28.33 8.31
N GLN A 355 21.44 -27.37 9.10
CA GLN A 355 21.99 -27.61 10.43
C GLN A 355 20.97 -28.25 11.39
N LYS A 356 19.70 -27.81 11.37
CA LYS A 356 18.63 -28.45 12.17
C LYS A 356 18.34 -29.88 11.74
N LYS A 357 18.46 -30.19 10.45
CA LYS A 357 18.30 -31.57 9.97
C LYS A 357 19.46 -32.49 10.43
N GLU A 358 20.67 -31.93 10.46
CA GLU A 358 21.88 -32.63 10.94
C GLU A 358 21.83 -32.83 12.48
N ALA A 359 21.43 -31.79 13.23
CA ALA A 359 21.34 -31.82 14.69
C ALA A 359 20.13 -32.61 15.24
N ALA A 360 19.11 -32.87 14.44
CA ALA A 360 17.93 -33.64 14.87
C ALA A 360 18.24 -35.11 15.21
N GLY A 361 19.48 -35.58 14.96
CA GLY A 361 20.01 -36.88 15.38
C GLY A 361 20.71 -36.89 16.75
N GLU A 362 21.01 -35.72 17.37
CA GLU A 362 21.98 -35.67 18.48
C GLU A 362 21.54 -34.95 19.78
N ALA A 363 20.37 -34.31 19.87
CA ALA A 363 20.09 -33.41 21.02
C ALA A 363 18.82 -33.76 21.80
N GLN A 364 18.98 -34.20 23.04
CA GLN A 364 18.00 -34.10 24.13
C GLN A 364 18.03 -32.70 24.74
N GLU A 365 17.49 -31.71 24.03
CA GLU A 365 17.25 -30.36 24.61
C GLU A 365 15.87 -30.36 25.29
N THR A 366 15.77 -29.81 26.53
CA THR A 366 14.48 -29.66 27.19
C THR A 366 13.59 -28.72 26.37
N VAL A 367 12.33 -29.12 26.13
CA VAL A 367 11.34 -28.40 25.31
C VAL A 367 11.18 -26.93 25.75
N GLU A 368 11.30 -26.67 27.04
CA GLU A 368 11.17 -25.33 27.65
C GLU A 368 12.37 -24.42 27.33
N GLY A 369 13.60 -24.96 27.39
CA GLY A 369 14.82 -24.21 27.02
C GLY A 369 14.85 -23.86 25.54
N ALA A 370 14.45 -24.79 24.67
CA ALA A 370 14.32 -24.56 23.23
C ALA A 370 13.26 -23.48 22.91
N ARG A 371 12.11 -23.49 23.61
CA ARG A 371 11.03 -22.49 23.44
C ARG A 371 11.46 -21.09 23.87
N LYS A 372 12.18 -20.96 25.00
CA LYS A 372 12.68 -19.68 25.50
C LYS A 372 13.75 -19.08 24.57
N ARG A 373 14.70 -19.89 24.07
CA ARG A 373 15.72 -19.46 23.10
C ARG A 373 15.09 -19.04 21.78
N ALA A 374 14.08 -19.76 21.28
CA ALA A 374 13.32 -19.38 20.09
C ALA A 374 12.60 -18.03 20.26
N GLY A 375 12.03 -17.77 21.44
CA GLY A 375 11.38 -16.49 21.76
C GLY A 375 12.34 -15.29 21.72
N ILE A 376 13.51 -15.42 22.34
CA ILE A 376 14.55 -14.36 22.35
C ILE A 376 15.10 -14.15 20.92
N ALA A 377 15.41 -15.21 20.21
CA ALA A 377 15.91 -15.12 18.82
C ALA A 377 14.88 -14.44 17.90
N GLY A 378 13.60 -14.74 18.08
CA GLY A 378 12.51 -14.07 17.35
C GLY A 378 12.43 -12.58 17.66
N MET A 379 12.55 -12.17 18.92
CA MET A 379 12.56 -10.76 19.32
C MET A 379 13.76 -10.01 18.72
N VAL A 380 14.96 -10.58 18.81
CA VAL A 380 16.16 -10.00 18.19
C VAL A 380 15.99 -9.89 16.68
N GLY A 381 15.42 -10.91 16.03
CA GLY A 381 15.14 -10.88 14.59
C GLY A 381 14.18 -9.76 14.20
N ARG A 382 13.13 -9.50 14.99
CA ARG A 382 12.18 -8.39 14.75
C ARG A 382 12.87 -7.03 14.85
N ILE A 383 13.67 -6.82 15.89
CA ILE A 383 14.42 -5.56 16.07
C ILE A 383 15.38 -5.35 14.90
N GLN A 384 16.17 -6.36 14.54
CA GLN A 384 17.10 -6.28 13.40
C GLN A 384 16.37 -5.98 12.09
N THR A 385 15.24 -6.65 11.85
CA THR A 385 14.43 -6.44 10.63
C THR A 385 13.88 -5.01 10.58
N PHE A 386 13.39 -4.49 11.72
CA PHE A 386 12.89 -3.12 11.81
C PHE A 386 14.00 -2.09 11.58
N LEU A 387 15.17 -2.26 12.20
CA LEU A 387 16.32 -1.38 11.98
C LEU A 387 16.81 -1.39 10.53
N LEU A 388 16.91 -2.57 9.91
CA LEU A 388 17.25 -2.68 8.48
C LEU A 388 16.22 -1.96 7.61
N PHE A 389 14.94 -2.11 7.90
CA PHE A 389 13.88 -1.40 7.20
C PHE A 389 14.04 0.11 7.34
N LEU A 390 14.26 0.65 8.55
CA LEU A 390 14.48 2.08 8.79
C LEU A 390 15.66 2.62 7.95
N LEU A 391 16.77 1.91 7.90
CA LEU A 391 17.93 2.32 7.10
C LEU A 391 17.62 2.37 5.60
N THR A 392 16.82 1.42 5.09
CA THR A 392 16.43 1.43 3.68
C THR A 392 15.43 2.54 3.35
N LEU A 393 14.63 2.99 4.32
CA LEU A 393 13.70 4.11 4.16
C LEU A 393 14.40 5.44 3.89
N ILE A 394 15.66 5.61 4.30
CA ILE A 394 16.46 6.81 3.95
C ILE A 394 16.51 6.97 2.44
N PHE A 395 16.83 5.90 1.71
CA PHE A 395 16.87 5.91 0.25
C PHE A 395 15.48 6.08 -0.38
N PHE A 396 14.45 5.53 0.25
CA PHE A 396 13.09 5.56 -0.31
C PHE A 396 12.47 6.97 -0.28
N ARG A 397 12.85 7.83 0.70
CA ARG A 397 12.28 9.17 0.87
C ARG A 397 13.19 10.30 0.38
N ALA A 398 14.50 10.07 0.35
CA ALA A 398 15.45 11.09 -0.03
C ALA A 398 15.28 11.52 -1.50
N GLU A 399 15.38 12.80 -1.75
CA GLU A 399 15.28 13.39 -3.09
C GLU A 399 16.54 13.14 -3.92
N ASN A 400 17.70 13.07 -3.27
CA ASN A 400 18.99 12.88 -3.91
C ASN A 400 20.01 12.22 -2.97
N LEU A 401 21.17 11.80 -3.53
CA LEU A 401 22.21 11.12 -2.78
C LEU A 401 22.90 12.02 -1.73
N THR A 402 22.91 13.33 -1.94
CA THR A 402 23.46 14.28 -0.95
C THR A 402 22.64 14.22 0.34
N GLN A 403 21.31 14.25 0.23
CA GLN A 403 20.41 14.12 1.38
C GLN A 403 20.55 12.74 2.05
N VAL A 404 20.75 11.66 1.28
CA VAL A 404 21.08 10.33 1.82
C VAL A 404 22.34 10.40 2.67
N GLY A 405 23.43 10.98 2.15
CA GLY A 405 24.70 11.16 2.88
C GLY A 405 24.55 11.98 4.14
N GLN A 406 23.76 13.06 4.11
CA GLN A 406 23.46 13.90 5.28
C GLN A 406 22.75 13.12 6.37
N LEU A 407 21.71 12.34 6.02
CA LEU A 407 20.96 11.52 6.98
C LEU A 407 21.82 10.37 7.54
N PHE A 408 22.69 9.75 6.74
CA PHE A 408 23.63 8.77 7.28
C PHE A 408 24.66 9.40 8.20
N SER A 409 25.20 10.58 7.86
CA SER A 409 26.17 11.28 8.71
C SER A 409 25.58 11.72 10.04
N SER A 410 24.30 12.08 10.05
CA SER A 410 23.59 12.49 11.28
C SER A 410 23.42 11.34 12.29
N LEU A 411 23.42 10.08 11.84
CA LEU A 411 23.41 8.90 12.72
C LEU A 411 24.67 8.76 13.59
N PHE A 412 25.78 9.45 13.23
CA PHE A 412 27.01 9.47 13.99
C PHE A 412 27.21 10.77 14.77
N ARG A 413 26.25 11.68 14.72
CA ARG A 413 26.33 12.99 15.36
C ARG A 413 25.59 12.95 16.69
N ILE A 414 26.34 12.88 17.80
CA ILE A 414 25.81 12.83 19.16
C ILE A 414 25.88 14.24 19.74
N THR A 415 24.84 15.04 19.56
CA THR A 415 24.70 16.38 20.12
C THR A 415 23.40 16.46 20.93
N PHE A 416 23.32 17.40 21.87
CA PHE A 416 22.08 17.58 22.65
C PHE A 416 20.98 18.24 21.79
N PRO A 417 19.69 17.86 21.96
CA PRO A 417 18.68 17.76 20.92
C PRO A 417 17.92 19.05 20.63
N GLY A 418 18.58 20.12 20.22
CA GLY A 418 17.87 21.33 19.79
C GLY A 418 16.92 21.11 18.61
N PHE A 419 17.29 20.23 17.66
CA PHE A 419 16.44 19.89 16.51
C PHE A 419 15.34 18.92 16.89
N PHE A 420 15.52 18.02 17.84
CA PHE A 420 14.46 17.15 18.33
C PHE A 420 13.29 17.96 18.89
N LEU A 421 13.58 18.97 19.71
CA LEU A 421 12.53 19.84 20.24
C LEU A 421 11.80 20.61 19.14
N ARG A 422 12.53 21.15 18.15
CA ARG A 422 11.92 21.81 16.98
C ARG A 422 11.04 20.84 16.15
N MET A 423 11.48 19.60 16.01
CA MET A 423 10.69 18.56 15.34
C MET A 423 9.37 18.31 16.07
N VAL A 424 9.40 18.10 17.39
CA VAL A 424 8.16 17.83 18.13
C VAL A 424 7.24 19.04 18.21
N GLN A 425 7.76 20.27 18.13
CA GLN A 425 6.96 21.49 18.02
C GLN A 425 6.14 21.57 16.73
N THR A 426 6.49 20.81 15.67
CA THR A 426 5.65 20.69 14.46
C THR A 426 4.31 20.00 14.73
N LEU A 427 4.21 19.24 15.84
CA LEU A 427 2.99 18.56 16.30
C LEU A 427 2.08 19.52 17.10
N ASP A 428 1.88 20.71 16.56
CA ASP A 428 1.00 21.72 17.17
C ASP A 428 -0.43 21.52 16.68
N PHE A 429 -1.22 20.77 17.45
CA PHE A 429 -2.61 20.47 17.12
C PHE A 429 -3.58 21.35 17.91
N PRO A 430 -4.76 21.66 17.34
CA PRO A 430 -5.80 22.39 18.05
C PRO A 430 -6.22 21.74 19.38
N GLU A 431 -6.20 20.41 19.43
CA GLU A 431 -6.55 19.61 20.63
C GLU A 431 -5.59 19.88 21.79
N ASN A 432 -4.35 20.25 21.49
CA ASN A 432 -3.35 20.56 22.51
C ASN A 432 -3.54 21.95 23.14
N TYR A 433 -4.46 22.78 22.63
CA TYR A 433 -4.60 24.18 23.06
C TYR A 433 -4.85 24.30 24.57
N LEU A 434 -5.84 23.58 25.09
CA LEU A 434 -6.17 23.62 26.50
C LEU A 434 -5.02 23.13 27.38
N PHE A 435 -4.41 22.00 26.98
CA PHE A 435 -3.26 21.43 27.69
C PHE A 435 -2.07 22.39 27.70
N LYS A 436 -1.80 23.09 26.60
CA LYS A 436 -0.75 24.12 26.52
C LYS A 436 -1.04 25.28 27.48
N GLN A 437 -2.27 25.78 27.53
CA GLN A 437 -2.65 26.86 28.44
C GLN A 437 -2.45 26.46 29.92
N ILE A 438 -2.86 25.26 30.29
CA ILE A 438 -2.65 24.72 31.64
C ILE A 438 -1.16 24.55 31.92
N ALA A 439 -0.42 23.92 31.02
CA ALA A 439 1.00 23.65 31.20
C ALA A 439 1.85 24.92 31.31
N VAL A 440 1.55 25.95 30.50
CA VAL A 440 2.24 27.26 30.60
C VAL A 440 1.94 27.97 31.93
N ARG A 441 0.73 27.84 32.47
CA ARG A 441 0.41 28.40 33.81
C ARG A 441 1.19 27.73 34.92
N LEU A 442 1.41 26.39 34.81
CA LEU A 442 2.16 25.63 35.82
C LEU A 442 3.67 25.74 35.64
N LEU A 443 4.15 25.79 34.41
CA LEU A 443 5.58 25.83 34.04
C LEU A 443 5.80 26.86 32.91
N PRO A 444 5.90 28.15 33.20
CA PRO A 444 5.90 29.23 32.22
C PRO A 444 6.97 29.11 31.12
N GLN A 445 8.16 28.58 31.42
CA GLN A 445 9.27 28.48 30.47
C GLN A 445 9.30 27.15 29.66
N SER A 446 8.73 26.07 30.19
CA SER A 446 8.87 24.72 29.60
C SER A 446 7.55 24.00 29.35
N GLY A 447 6.44 24.49 29.88
CA GLY A 447 5.14 23.80 29.83
C GLY A 447 4.67 23.50 28.41
N GLN A 448 4.83 24.44 27.48
CA GLN A 448 4.47 24.24 26.08
C GLN A 448 5.27 23.10 25.43
N ASN A 449 6.59 23.07 25.67
CA ASN A 449 7.46 22.04 25.13
C ASN A 449 7.14 20.65 25.73
N LEU A 450 6.73 20.59 26.96
CA LEU A 450 6.32 19.37 27.64
C LEU A 450 5.06 18.77 26.95
N VAL A 451 4.10 19.61 26.57
CA VAL A 451 2.90 19.16 25.85
C VAL A 451 3.27 18.57 24.48
N TYR A 452 4.15 19.22 23.74
CA TYR A 452 4.61 18.68 22.44
C TYR A 452 5.35 17.35 22.59
N LEU A 453 6.22 17.22 23.58
CA LEU A 453 6.91 15.98 23.90
C LEU A 453 5.91 14.87 24.26
N ALA A 454 4.96 15.18 25.16
CA ALA A 454 3.92 14.23 25.56
C ALA A 454 3.08 13.77 24.36
N THR A 455 2.71 14.70 23.48
CA THR A 455 1.98 14.38 22.23
C THR A 455 2.77 13.44 21.33
N PHE A 456 4.06 13.73 21.10
CA PHE A 456 4.93 12.88 20.29
C PHE A 456 5.05 11.46 20.87
N PHE A 457 5.33 11.35 22.17
CA PHE A 457 5.46 10.04 22.82
C PHE A 457 4.12 9.29 22.86
N LEU A 458 3.01 9.97 23.06
CA LEU A 458 1.68 9.37 22.99
C LEU A 458 1.41 8.78 21.60
N LEU A 459 1.68 9.54 20.54
CA LEU A 459 1.55 9.04 19.14
C LEU A 459 2.44 7.83 18.90
N MET A 460 3.69 7.86 19.37
CA MET A 460 4.61 6.73 19.26
C MET A 460 4.10 5.50 20.00
N ILE A 461 3.64 5.65 21.25
CA ILE A 461 3.08 4.54 22.05
C ILE A 461 1.87 3.93 21.33
N VAL A 462 0.93 4.76 20.89
CA VAL A 462 -0.26 4.28 20.16
C VAL A 462 0.15 3.54 18.89
N ALA A 463 1.08 4.09 18.10
CA ALA A 463 1.58 3.47 16.89
C ALA A 463 2.23 2.10 17.18
N PHE A 464 3.12 2.02 18.18
CA PHE A 464 3.74 0.75 18.59
C PHE A 464 2.71 -0.26 19.09
N CYS A 465 1.74 0.14 19.89
CA CYS A 465 0.65 -0.74 20.33
C CYS A 465 -0.13 -1.32 19.16
N LEU A 466 -0.44 -0.51 18.16
CA LEU A 466 -1.19 -0.96 16.98
C LEU A 466 -0.37 -1.93 16.10
N VAL A 467 0.90 -1.62 15.83
CA VAL A 467 1.72 -2.48 14.96
C VAL A 467 2.17 -3.79 15.65
N LEU A 468 2.21 -3.81 16.99
CA LEU A 468 2.52 -4.98 17.78
C LEU A 468 1.26 -5.77 18.21
N ALA A 469 0.06 -5.29 17.88
CA ALA A 469 -1.20 -5.96 18.19
C ALA A 469 -1.25 -7.38 17.58
N LYS A 470 -1.91 -8.30 18.28
CA LYS A 470 -2.05 -9.71 17.85
C LYS A 470 -2.86 -9.87 16.56
N LYS A 471 -3.78 -8.95 16.28
CA LYS A 471 -4.62 -8.92 15.09
C LYS A 471 -4.51 -7.57 14.43
N ASP A 472 -4.48 -7.53 13.10
CA ASP A 472 -4.64 -6.30 12.35
C ASP A 472 -6.11 -5.83 12.30
N ALA A 473 -6.38 -4.70 11.63
CA ALA A 473 -7.73 -4.14 11.57
C ALA A 473 -8.71 -5.09 10.88
N TYR A 474 -8.32 -5.68 9.74
CA TYR A 474 -9.15 -6.61 8.99
C TYR A 474 -9.42 -7.90 9.78
N GLU A 475 -8.38 -8.52 10.36
CA GLU A 475 -8.51 -9.70 11.22
C GLU A 475 -9.41 -9.42 12.44
N THR A 476 -9.26 -8.23 13.03
CA THR A 476 -10.08 -7.79 14.17
C THR A 476 -11.56 -7.73 13.78
N VAL A 477 -11.88 -7.01 12.70
CA VAL A 477 -13.24 -6.84 12.22
C VAL A 477 -13.85 -8.19 11.83
N SER A 478 -13.15 -8.99 11.03
CA SER A 478 -13.63 -10.28 10.54
C SER A 478 -13.84 -11.33 11.66
N SER A 479 -13.19 -11.15 12.82
CA SER A 479 -13.31 -12.07 13.97
C SER A 479 -14.23 -11.58 15.07
N LEU A 480 -14.87 -10.40 14.93
CA LEU A 480 -15.79 -9.86 15.93
C LEU A 480 -17.08 -10.69 15.99
N PRO A 481 -17.48 -11.16 17.19
CA PRO A 481 -18.76 -11.84 17.34
C PRO A 481 -19.94 -10.88 17.07
N GLU A 482 -21.04 -11.40 16.54
CA GLU A 482 -22.23 -10.62 16.21
C GLU A 482 -22.78 -9.83 17.42
N ALA A 483 -22.72 -10.40 18.63
CA ALA A 483 -23.11 -9.72 19.86
C ALA A 483 -22.31 -8.43 20.13
N LYS A 484 -21.04 -8.35 19.71
CA LYS A 484 -20.21 -7.14 19.87
C LYS A 484 -20.62 -6.05 18.89
N TRP A 485 -20.97 -6.41 17.66
CA TRP A 485 -21.48 -5.45 16.66
C TRP A 485 -22.71 -4.70 17.13
N ARG A 486 -23.58 -5.39 17.88
CA ARG A 486 -24.84 -4.86 18.40
C ARG A 486 -24.67 -4.16 19.75
N SER A 487 -23.48 -4.16 20.34
CA SER A 487 -23.28 -3.49 21.63
C SER A 487 -23.19 -1.97 21.45
N LEU A 488 -24.03 -1.25 22.19
CA LEU A 488 -24.08 0.21 22.17
C LEU A 488 -22.72 0.86 22.49
N PRO A 489 -21.94 0.40 23.48
CA PRO A 489 -20.62 0.99 23.78
C PRO A 489 -19.65 0.89 22.60
N PHE A 490 -19.63 -0.23 21.88
CA PHE A 490 -18.77 -0.40 20.71
C PHE A 490 -19.20 0.51 19.55
N ALA A 491 -20.52 0.58 19.28
CA ALA A 491 -21.07 1.45 18.24
C ALA A 491 -20.78 2.93 18.53
N LEU A 492 -20.95 3.36 19.80
CA LEU A 492 -20.61 4.72 20.22
C LEU A 492 -19.12 5.01 20.07
N TRP A 493 -18.23 4.07 20.47
CA TRP A 493 -16.80 4.23 20.31
C TRP A 493 -16.38 4.38 18.83
N VAL A 494 -16.92 3.54 17.95
CA VAL A 494 -16.66 3.64 16.49
C VAL A 494 -17.20 4.97 15.95
N GLY A 495 -18.42 5.36 16.38
CA GLY A 495 -19.04 6.63 15.99
C GLY A 495 -18.19 7.84 16.40
N VAL A 496 -17.72 7.87 17.66
CA VAL A 496 -16.81 8.93 18.15
C VAL A 496 -15.51 8.93 17.35
N LEU A 497 -14.90 7.77 17.12
CA LEU A 497 -13.67 7.66 16.33
C LEU A 497 -13.86 8.18 14.89
N PHE A 498 -15.00 7.84 14.28
CA PHE A 498 -15.34 8.31 12.93
C PHE A 498 -15.53 9.83 12.87
N VAL A 499 -16.34 10.39 13.79
CA VAL A 499 -16.63 11.83 13.85
C VAL A 499 -15.33 12.60 14.15
N TYR A 500 -14.52 12.13 15.09
CA TYR A 500 -13.24 12.77 15.40
C TYR A 500 -12.29 12.76 14.20
N SER A 501 -12.18 11.63 13.50
CA SER A 501 -11.39 11.55 12.27
C SER A 501 -11.95 12.47 11.15
N LEU A 502 -13.27 12.64 11.08
CA LEU A 502 -13.92 13.54 10.14
C LEU A 502 -13.65 15.01 10.49
N CYS A 503 -13.69 15.38 11.76
CA CYS A 503 -13.34 16.73 12.23
C CYS A 503 -11.85 17.06 12.03
N SER A 504 -10.99 16.05 12.01
CA SER A 504 -9.55 16.20 11.75
C SER A 504 -9.21 16.45 10.27
N LEU A 505 -10.20 16.47 9.36
CA LEU A 505 -10.03 16.86 7.96
C LEU A 505 -9.80 18.38 7.84
N THR A 506 -8.63 18.86 8.25
CA THR A 506 -8.26 20.30 8.17
C THR A 506 -7.78 20.75 6.80
N GLY A 507 -7.59 19.81 5.88
CA GLY A 507 -7.18 20.02 4.49
C GLY A 507 -7.15 18.70 3.72
N VAL A 508 -7.12 18.78 2.38
CA VAL A 508 -7.01 17.57 1.55
C VAL A 508 -5.57 17.08 1.58
N SER A 509 -5.25 16.18 2.51
CA SER A 509 -3.96 15.49 2.48
C SER A 509 -4.00 14.36 1.45
N THR A 510 -3.10 14.40 0.47
CA THR A 510 -2.94 13.29 -0.48
C THR A 510 -2.24 12.11 0.18
N PHE A 511 -2.57 10.91 -0.26
CA PHE A 511 -1.82 9.72 0.16
C PHE A 511 -0.41 9.73 -0.45
N LEU A 512 0.57 9.20 0.28
CA LEU A 512 1.98 9.19 -0.14
C LEU A 512 2.17 8.57 -1.53
N TYR A 513 1.51 7.45 -1.79
CA TYR A 513 1.62 6.73 -3.07
C TYR A 513 0.95 7.43 -4.26
N PHE A 514 0.24 8.54 -4.07
CA PHE A 514 -0.22 9.38 -5.19
C PHE A 514 0.92 10.13 -5.89
N LYS A 515 2.07 10.22 -5.23
CA LYS A 515 3.26 10.88 -5.78
C LYS A 515 4.18 9.92 -6.56
N PHE A 516 3.87 8.62 -6.58
CA PHE A 516 4.70 7.56 -7.19
C PHE A 516 4.16 7.03 -8.52
#